data_98b6d018d618b7019910ffb514b7e4f3
#
_entry.id   98b6d018d618b7019910ffb514b7e4f3
#
_cell.length_a   1.000
_cell.length_b   1.000
_cell.length_c   1.000
_cell.angle_alpha   90.00
_cell.angle_beta   90.00
_cell.angle_gamma   90.00
#
_symmetry.space_group_name_H-M   'P 1'
#
loop_
_entity.id
_entity.type
_entity.pdbx_description
1 polymer ?
#
loop_
_entity_poly.entity_id
_entity_poly.type
_entity_poly.pdbx_seq_one_letter_code
_entity_poly.pdbx_strand_id
1 'polypeptide(L)'
;LADFFGEWAKIMKVDHYSKIDNVDINDALQKIRDTDEFWLKLPLLPQAKSLLALIKKVKGSYNICSSPLADDPRSEPHKREWIKKNLSFFPPKQVIITTNKSKYATQSDGTPNILIDDFGKNVNAWEAAGGEGFKYKDHKFERTAKELQKHMNEPVEENFADGKKKGKSKPGRVKKAGASCNGSVTSLRTKAKKYSGEKAKMYHWCANMKSGRKKSK
;
A
#
# COMPACT_ATOMS: atom_id res chain seq x y z
N LEU A 1 -4.35 -12.62 2.20
CA LEU A 1 -3.88 -14.02 2.16
C LEU A 1 -4.96 -15.00 2.60
N ALA A 2 -5.73 -14.70 3.67
CA ALA A 2 -6.89 -15.48 4.10
C ALA A 2 -8.16 -14.97 3.41
N ASP A 3 -9.07 -15.90 3.08
CA ASP A 3 -10.36 -15.55 2.46
C ASP A 3 -11.40 -15.13 3.51
N PHE A 4 -11.16 -13.97 4.11
CA PHE A 4 -12.07 -13.37 5.09
C PHE A 4 -13.46 -13.10 4.51
N PHE A 5 -13.52 -12.47 3.34
CA PHE A 5 -14.78 -12.06 2.74
C PHE A 5 -15.62 -13.24 2.25
N GLY A 6 -14.98 -14.29 1.73
CA GLY A 6 -15.68 -15.51 1.34
C GLY A 6 -16.29 -16.24 2.53
N GLU A 7 -15.55 -16.39 3.62
CA GLU A 7 -16.07 -17.03 4.83
C GLU A 7 -17.14 -16.17 5.54
N TRP A 8 -16.96 -14.84 5.54
CA TRP A 8 -17.99 -13.94 6.06
C TRP A 8 -19.28 -14.05 5.26
N ALA A 9 -19.23 -14.07 3.93
CA ALA A 9 -20.41 -14.28 3.09
C ALA A 9 -21.12 -15.60 3.39
N LYS A 10 -20.37 -16.69 3.64
CA LYS A 10 -20.94 -18.00 4.01
C LYS A 10 -21.72 -17.95 5.33
N ILE A 11 -21.15 -17.37 6.38
CA ILE A 11 -21.88 -17.26 7.68
C ILE A 11 -23.08 -16.32 7.59
N MET A 12 -23.06 -15.34 6.68
CA MET A 12 -24.19 -14.45 6.39
C MET A 12 -25.19 -15.08 5.42
N LYS A 13 -24.92 -16.29 4.90
CA LYS A 13 -25.77 -17.02 3.92
C LYS A 13 -26.06 -16.21 2.66
N VAL A 14 -25.08 -15.47 2.18
CA VAL A 14 -25.13 -14.71 0.91
C VAL A 14 -24.10 -15.27 -0.06
N ASP A 15 -24.36 -15.15 -1.36
CA ASP A 15 -23.48 -15.64 -2.41
C ASP A 15 -22.25 -14.75 -2.65
N HIS A 16 -22.30 -13.50 -2.20
CA HIS A 16 -21.18 -12.56 -2.29
C HIS A 16 -21.23 -11.53 -1.17
N TYR A 17 -20.07 -11.18 -0.60
CA TYR A 17 -19.97 -10.26 0.52
C TYR A 17 -20.54 -8.85 0.26
N SER A 18 -20.60 -8.41 -1.01
CA SER A 18 -21.23 -7.12 -1.36
C SER A 18 -22.72 -7.06 -1.05
N LYS A 19 -23.35 -8.20 -0.81
CA LYS A 19 -24.76 -8.26 -0.38
C LYS A 19 -24.95 -8.10 1.12
N ILE A 20 -23.85 -8.09 1.89
CA ILE A 20 -23.86 -7.82 3.33
C ILE A 20 -24.20 -6.35 3.60
N ASP A 21 -23.96 -5.44 2.65
CA ASP A 21 -24.24 -4.00 2.78
C ASP A 21 -25.73 -3.68 3.06
N ASN A 22 -26.64 -4.64 2.83
CA ASN A 22 -28.07 -4.51 3.15
C ASN A 22 -28.44 -4.93 4.59
N VAL A 23 -27.46 -5.36 5.37
CA VAL A 23 -27.60 -5.76 6.77
C VAL A 23 -26.88 -4.74 7.64
N ASP A 24 -27.36 -4.49 8.86
CA ASP A 24 -26.61 -3.68 9.81
C ASP A 24 -25.19 -4.25 9.99
N ILE A 25 -24.20 -3.41 9.80
CA ILE A 25 -22.80 -3.85 9.81
C ILE A 25 -22.39 -4.41 11.18
N ASN A 26 -22.98 -3.91 12.27
CA ASN A 26 -22.67 -4.39 13.61
C ASN A 26 -23.23 -5.80 13.81
N ASP A 27 -24.44 -6.07 13.31
CA ASP A 27 -25.03 -7.41 13.33
C ASP A 27 -24.20 -8.38 12.48
N ALA A 28 -23.76 -7.94 11.31
CA ALA A 28 -22.92 -8.75 10.44
C ALA A 28 -21.54 -9.06 11.08
N LEU A 29 -20.94 -8.11 11.77
CA LEU A 29 -19.71 -8.32 12.54
C LEU A 29 -19.95 -9.17 13.80
N GLN A 30 -21.13 -9.06 14.41
CA GLN A 30 -21.49 -9.92 15.55
C GLN A 30 -21.54 -11.40 15.15
N LYS A 31 -22.02 -11.72 13.95
CA LYS A 31 -21.97 -13.10 13.42
C LYS A 31 -20.56 -13.69 13.39
N ILE A 32 -19.55 -12.86 13.08
CA ILE A 32 -18.15 -13.30 13.13
C ILE A 32 -17.74 -13.60 14.58
N ARG A 33 -18.11 -12.74 15.54
CA ARG A 33 -17.79 -12.92 16.96
C ARG A 33 -18.49 -14.16 17.53
N ASP A 34 -19.72 -14.47 17.09
CA ASP A 34 -20.49 -15.62 17.53
C ASP A 34 -20.02 -16.94 16.88
N THR A 35 -19.22 -16.85 15.79
CA THR A 35 -18.69 -18.03 15.11
C THR A 35 -17.42 -18.50 15.79
N ASP A 36 -17.49 -19.70 16.35
CA ASP A 36 -16.31 -20.30 17.00
C ASP A 36 -15.20 -20.60 16.02
N GLU A 37 -13.97 -20.27 16.43
CA GLU A 37 -12.75 -20.46 15.63
C GLU A 37 -12.78 -19.81 14.23
N PHE A 38 -13.63 -18.80 13.99
CA PHE A 38 -13.76 -18.16 12.69
C PHE A 38 -12.39 -17.84 12.07
N TRP A 39 -11.52 -17.17 12.82
CA TRP A 39 -10.20 -16.75 12.34
C TRP A 39 -9.24 -17.91 12.07
N LEU A 40 -9.37 -19.02 12.81
CA LEU A 40 -8.53 -20.22 12.67
C LEU A 40 -8.91 -21.05 11.45
N LYS A 41 -10.18 -21.00 11.03
CA LYS A 41 -10.73 -21.81 9.95
C LYS A 41 -10.71 -21.13 8.58
N LEU A 42 -10.23 -19.86 8.49
CA LEU A 42 -10.15 -19.16 7.22
C LEU A 42 -9.29 -19.94 6.21
N PRO A 43 -9.77 -20.19 4.99
CA PRO A 43 -8.93 -20.79 3.95
C PRO A 43 -7.92 -19.76 3.41
N LEU A 44 -6.84 -20.28 2.83
CA LEU A 44 -5.97 -19.45 2.00
C LEU A 44 -6.70 -19.01 0.74
N LEU A 45 -6.50 -17.76 0.32
CA LEU A 45 -6.91 -17.32 -1.01
C LEU A 45 -6.22 -18.17 -2.09
N PRO A 46 -6.89 -18.47 -3.22
CA PRO A 46 -6.33 -19.28 -4.29
C PRO A 46 -4.93 -18.86 -4.75
N GLN A 47 -4.67 -17.56 -4.84
CA GLN A 47 -3.38 -17.03 -5.28
C GLN A 47 -2.40 -16.66 -4.15
N ALA A 48 -2.72 -16.99 -2.88
CA ALA A 48 -1.87 -16.64 -1.75
C ALA A 48 -0.45 -17.20 -1.86
N LYS A 49 -0.32 -18.46 -2.25
CA LYS A 49 1.00 -19.11 -2.44
C LYS A 49 1.79 -18.46 -3.58
N SER A 50 1.13 -18.18 -4.71
CA SER A 50 1.74 -17.51 -5.87
C SER A 50 2.24 -16.11 -5.51
N LEU A 51 1.44 -15.35 -4.75
CA LEU A 51 1.82 -14.03 -4.25
C LEU A 51 3.06 -14.11 -3.34
N LEU A 52 3.07 -15.02 -2.40
CA LEU A 52 4.20 -15.19 -1.48
C LEU A 52 5.47 -15.68 -2.20
N ALA A 53 5.34 -16.57 -3.20
CA ALA A 53 6.46 -16.99 -4.05
C ALA A 53 7.05 -15.81 -4.83
N LEU A 54 6.20 -14.92 -5.38
CA LEU A 54 6.64 -13.71 -6.03
C LEU A 54 7.38 -12.79 -5.05
N ILE A 55 6.80 -12.53 -3.87
CA ILE A 55 7.43 -11.70 -2.84
C ILE A 55 8.78 -12.29 -2.42
N LYS A 56 8.87 -13.60 -2.21
CA LYS A 56 10.13 -14.27 -1.89
C LYS A 56 11.19 -14.05 -2.96
N LYS A 57 10.82 -14.21 -4.23
CA LYS A 57 11.73 -14.01 -5.37
C LYS A 57 12.29 -12.59 -5.39
N VAL A 58 11.50 -11.62 -5.00
CA VAL A 58 11.72 -10.20 -5.23
C VAL A 58 12.34 -9.48 -4.06
N LYS A 59 11.84 -9.75 -2.86
CA LYS A 59 12.24 -9.08 -1.62
C LYS A 59 12.92 -10.02 -0.65
N GLY A 60 12.92 -11.31 -0.91
CA GLY A 60 13.49 -12.33 -0.05
C GLY A 60 12.74 -12.56 1.26
N SER A 61 11.91 -11.64 1.70
CA SER A 61 11.16 -11.73 2.96
C SER A 61 9.97 -10.78 2.99
N TYR A 62 9.08 -10.95 3.98
CA TYR A 62 7.92 -10.09 4.19
C TYR A 62 7.51 -10.07 5.67
N ASN A 63 6.67 -9.10 5.99
CA ASN A 63 5.95 -9.00 7.27
C ASN A 63 4.46 -9.12 7.01
N ILE A 64 3.70 -9.60 7.99
CA ILE A 64 2.24 -9.49 8.01
C ILE A 64 1.88 -8.23 8.78
N CYS A 65 0.99 -7.42 8.19
CA CYS A 65 0.37 -6.27 8.85
C CYS A 65 -1.15 -6.41 8.74
N SER A 66 -1.81 -6.82 9.83
CA SER A 66 -3.25 -7.13 9.85
C SER A 66 -3.97 -6.34 10.92
N SER A 67 -5.26 -6.03 10.69
CA SER A 67 -6.08 -5.36 11.69
C SER A 67 -6.86 -6.41 12.52
N PRO A 68 -6.91 -6.28 13.86
CA PRO A 68 -7.81 -7.08 14.65
C PRO A 68 -9.26 -6.65 14.38
N LEU A 69 -10.22 -7.50 14.64
CA LEU A 69 -11.61 -7.10 14.73
C LEU A 69 -11.83 -6.43 16.09
N ALA A 70 -12.41 -5.25 16.09
CA ALA A 70 -12.80 -4.57 17.34
C ALA A 70 -13.75 -5.45 18.14
N ASP A 71 -13.63 -5.39 19.45
CA ASP A 71 -14.48 -6.10 20.42
C ASP A 71 -14.50 -7.65 20.25
N ASP A 72 -13.47 -8.20 19.59
CA ASP A 72 -13.23 -9.65 19.54
C ASP A 72 -11.83 -9.98 20.08
N PRO A 73 -11.69 -10.32 21.35
CA PRO A 73 -10.40 -10.62 21.98
C PRO A 73 -9.69 -11.84 21.38
N ARG A 74 -10.42 -12.72 20.68
CA ARG A 74 -9.86 -13.88 19.99
C ARG A 74 -9.24 -13.53 18.64
N SER A 75 -9.62 -12.38 18.07
CA SER A 75 -9.19 -12.00 16.72
C SER A 75 -7.67 -11.96 16.56
N GLU A 76 -6.94 -11.34 17.49
CA GLU A 76 -5.48 -11.27 17.42
C GLU A 76 -4.80 -12.63 17.65
N PRO A 77 -5.04 -13.36 18.76
CA PRO A 77 -4.36 -14.64 19.00
C PRO A 77 -4.67 -15.67 17.91
N HIS A 78 -5.92 -15.78 17.47
CA HIS A 78 -6.29 -16.70 16.39
C HIS A 78 -5.64 -16.33 15.04
N LYS A 79 -5.52 -15.05 14.70
CA LYS A 79 -4.79 -14.61 13.49
C LYS A 79 -3.32 -14.99 13.56
N ARG A 80 -2.68 -14.84 14.70
CA ARG A 80 -1.28 -15.25 14.88
C ARG A 80 -1.09 -16.75 14.73
N GLU A 81 -1.99 -17.53 15.31
CA GLU A 81 -2.01 -18.99 15.17
C GLU A 81 -2.26 -19.42 13.72
N TRP A 82 -3.26 -18.82 13.08
CA TRP A 82 -3.54 -19.06 11.67
C TRP A 82 -2.31 -18.80 10.78
N ILE A 83 -1.62 -17.69 10.99
CA ILE A 83 -0.39 -17.33 10.26
C ILE A 83 0.68 -18.40 10.48
N LYS A 84 0.92 -18.80 11.72
CA LYS A 84 1.90 -19.85 12.07
C LYS A 84 1.60 -21.16 11.36
N LYS A 85 0.34 -21.57 11.34
CA LYS A 85 -0.12 -22.82 10.71
C LYS A 85 -0.07 -22.78 9.19
N ASN A 86 -0.66 -21.73 8.59
CA ASN A 86 -0.92 -21.68 7.16
C ASN A 86 0.22 -21.10 6.33
N LEU A 87 1.14 -20.35 6.92
CA LEU A 87 2.28 -19.73 6.24
C LEU A 87 3.63 -20.36 6.64
N SER A 88 3.63 -21.57 7.22
CA SER A 88 4.84 -22.30 7.63
C SER A 88 5.80 -22.59 6.47
N PHE A 89 5.30 -22.70 5.24
CA PHE A 89 6.11 -22.91 4.03
C PHE A 89 6.96 -21.70 3.61
N PHE A 90 6.58 -20.49 4.06
CA PHE A 90 7.34 -19.26 3.94
C PHE A 90 6.90 -18.31 5.05
N PRO A 91 7.46 -18.46 6.26
CA PRO A 91 7.01 -17.69 7.41
C PRO A 91 7.38 -16.21 7.27
N PRO A 92 6.52 -15.29 7.74
CA PRO A 92 6.85 -13.87 7.81
C PRO A 92 7.96 -13.62 8.84
N LYS A 93 8.77 -12.56 8.61
CA LYS A 93 9.77 -12.12 9.62
C LYS A 93 9.10 -11.55 10.86
N GLN A 94 8.01 -10.83 10.69
CA GLN A 94 7.27 -10.20 11.78
C GLN A 94 5.76 -10.26 11.52
N VAL A 95 4.98 -10.40 12.58
CA VAL A 95 3.51 -10.30 12.56
C VAL A 95 3.09 -9.09 13.37
N ILE A 96 2.57 -8.10 12.69
CA ILE A 96 2.08 -6.84 13.25
C ILE A 96 0.55 -6.89 13.23
N ILE A 97 -0.09 -6.83 14.39
CA ILE A 97 -1.54 -6.70 14.50
C ILE A 97 -1.82 -5.28 14.99
N THR A 98 -2.49 -4.48 14.18
CA THR A 98 -2.72 -3.06 14.47
C THR A 98 -3.92 -2.53 13.70
N THR A 99 -4.64 -1.59 14.30
CA THR A 99 -5.69 -0.81 13.65
C THR A 99 -5.13 0.33 12.79
N ASN A 100 -3.87 0.72 13.03
CA ASN A 100 -3.20 1.79 12.28
C ASN A 100 -1.98 1.27 11.54
N LYS A 101 -2.22 0.70 10.35
CA LYS A 101 -1.16 0.17 9.48
C LYS A 101 -0.20 1.25 8.98
N SER A 102 -0.68 2.48 8.76
CA SER A 102 0.11 3.57 8.17
C SER A 102 1.33 3.98 9.01
N LYS A 103 1.36 3.64 10.31
CA LYS A 103 2.55 3.82 11.16
C LYS A 103 3.80 3.08 10.66
N TYR A 104 3.58 2.07 9.82
CA TYR A 104 4.66 1.22 9.28
C TYR A 104 4.94 1.50 7.81
N ALA A 105 4.43 2.63 7.29
CA ALA A 105 4.55 2.98 5.88
C ALA A 105 5.99 3.29 5.45
N THR A 106 6.82 3.74 6.38
CA THR A 106 8.24 4.04 6.13
C THR A 106 9.14 3.35 7.14
N GLN A 107 10.38 3.13 6.77
CA GLN A 107 11.45 2.72 7.68
C GLN A 107 11.96 3.93 8.48
N SER A 108 12.82 3.69 9.47
CA SER A 108 13.39 4.75 10.31
C SER A 108 14.23 5.78 9.53
N ASP A 109 14.79 5.36 8.40
CA ASP A 109 15.54 6.22 7.48
C ASP A 109 14.65 6.94 6.44
N GLY A 110 13.33 6.79 6.54
CA GLY A 110 12.37 7.35 5.60
C GLY A 110 12.15 6.53 4.33
N THR A 111 12.83 5.39 4.16
CA THR A 111 12.63 4.52 3.01
C THR A 111 11.20 3.97 3.00
N PRO A 112 10.44 4.07 1.88
CA PRO A 112 9.10 3.54 1.78
C PRO A 112 9.04 2.02 1.97
N ASN A 113 8.10 1.57 2.79
CA ASN A 113 7.69 0.17 2.83
C ASN A 113 6.58 -0.09 1.81
N ILE A 114 6.50 -1.33 1.32
CA ILE A 114 5.46 -1.76 0.39
C ILE A 114 4.33 -2.43 1.15
N LEU A 115 3.10 -1.98 0.92
CA LEU A 115 1.88 -2.64 1.39
C LEU A 115 1.14 -3.28 0.22
N ILE A 116 0.77 -4.55 0.37
CA ILE A 116 -0.17 -5.26 -0.50
C ILE A 116 -1.41 -5.54 0.33
N ASP A 117 -2.51 -4.86 0.04
CA ASP A 117 -3.75 -4.91 0.84
C ASP A 117 -4.98 -4.85 -0.09
N ASP A 118 -6.03 -5.56 0.24
CA ASP A 118 -7.28 -5.58 -0.51
C ASP A 118 -8.19 -4.40 -0.19
N PHE A 119 -8.01 -3.78 0.98
CA PHE A 119 -8.82 -2.67 1.44
C PHE A 119 -8.22 -1.32 1.01
N GLY A 120 -8.92 -0.64 0.10
CA GLY A 120 -8.43 0.62 -0.49
C GLY A 120 -8.14 1.73 0.50
N LYS A 121 -8.87 1.81 1.64
CA LYS A 121 -8.59 2.80 2.69
C LYS A 121 -7.21 2.58 3.32
N ASN A 122 -6.81 1.32 3.56
CA ASN A 122 -5.48 1.00 4.08
C ASN A 122 -4.39 1.42 3.09
N VAL A 123 -4.59 1.10 1.79
CA VAL A 123 -3.65 1.48 0.72
C VAL A 123 -3.48 2.99 0.64
N ASN A 124 -4.59 3.73 0.62
CA ASN A 124 -4.55 5.20 0.55
C ASN A 124 -3.89 5.83 1.79
N ALA A 125 -4.20 5.33 2.99
CA ALA A 125 -3.58 5.81 4.23
C ALA A 125 -2.08 5.51 4.27
N TRP A 126 -1.67 4.35 3.76
CA TRP A 126 -0.28 3.95 3.65
C TRP A 126 0.51 4.86 2.71
N GLU A 127 -0.05 5.16 1.51
CA GLU A 127 0.57 6.08 0.55
C GLU A 127 0.63 7.52 1.08
N ALA A 128 -0.41 7.96 1.80
CA ALA A 128 -0.42 9.27 2.44
C ALA A 128 0.69 9.42 3.50
N ALA A 129 1.06 8.32 4.16
CA ALA A 129 2.14 8.26 5.15
C ALA A 129 3.54 8.02 4.54
N GLY A 130 3.66 8.06 3.20
CA GLY A 130 4.94 7.97 2.49
C GLY A 130 5.35 6.57 2.05
N GLY A 131 4.53 5.56 2.28
CA GLY A 131 4.76 4.20 1.79
C GLY A 131 4.29 4.00 0.35
N GLU A 132 4.49 2.79 -0.16
CA GLU A 132 4.03 2.37 -1.48
C GLU A 132 2.93 1.32 -1.35
N GLY A 133 1.74 1.60 -1.93
CA GLY A 133 0.56 0.79 -1.79
C GLY A 133 0.17 0.05 -3.07
N PHE A 134 -0.16 -1.24 -2.96
CA PHE A 134 -0.71 -2.05 -4.05
C PHE A 134 -2.05 -2.62 -3.63
N LYS A 135 -3.14 -2.16 -4.28
CA LYS A 135 -4.46 -2.72 -4.02
C LYS A 135 -4.59 -4.10 -4.64
N TYR A 136 -4.63 -5.11 -3.78
CA TYR A 136 -4.72 -6.50 -4.16
C TYR A 136 -6.16 -6.95 -4.40
N LYS A 137 -6.36 -7.77 -5.44
CA LYS A 137 -7.57 -8.57 -5.66
C LYS A 137 -7.13 -9.94 -6.15
N ASP A 138 -7.53 -11.00 -5.47
CA ASP A 138 -7.05 -12.36 -5.76
C ASP A 138 -7.36 -12.78 -7.21
N HIS A 139 -8.58 -12.53 -7.69
CA HIS A 139 -8.98 -12.80 -9.07
C HIS A 139 -8.27 -11.91 -10.13
N LYS A 140 -7.47 -10.93 -9.71
CA LYS A 140 -6.62 -10.06 -10.56
C LYS A 140 -5.14 -10.17 -10.21
N PHE A 141 -4.72 -11.33 -9.71
CA PHE A 141 -3.35 -11.60 -9.29
C PHE A 141 -2.32 -11.16 -10.33
N GLU A 142 -2.51 -11.53 -11.61
CA GLU A 142 -1.61 -11.19 -12.71
C GLU A 142 -1.32 -9.69 -12.84
N ARG A 143 -2.34 -8.87 -12.59
CA ARG A 143 -2.16 -7.41 -12.58
C ARG A 143 -1.22 -6.97 -11.46
N THR A 144 -1.48 -7.44 -10.24
CA THR A 144 -0.62 -7.09 -9.08
C THR A 144 0.79 -7.62 -9.27
N ALA A 145 0.93 -8.84 -9.83
CA ALA A 145 2.23 -9.43 -10.12
C ALA A 145 3.05 -8.56 -11.10
N LYS A 146 2.42 -8.10 -12.19
CA LYS A 146 3.06 -7.20 -13.16
C LYS A 146 3.44 -5.85 -12.55
N GLU A 147 2.55 -5.26 -11.75
CA GLU A 147 2.83 -3.99 -11.07
C GLU A 147 3.99 -4.12 -10.10
N LEU A 148 4.03 -5.19 -9.30
CA LEU A 148 5.13 -5.48 -8.39
C LEU A 148 6.44 -5.74 -9.14
N GLN A 149 6.43 -6.57 -10.19
CA GLN A 149 7.62 -6.86 -10.99
C GLN A 149 8.17 -5.59 -11.63
N LYS A 150 7.30 -4.76 -12.22
CA LYS A 150 7.70 -3.47 -12.80
C LYS A 150 8.35 -2.57 -11.76
N HIS A 151 7.72 -2.44 -10.60
CA HIS A 151 8.24 -1.63 -9.50
C HIS A 151 9.64 -2.06 -9.05
N MET A 152 9.98 -3.34 -9.18
CA MET A 152 11.26 -3.89 -8.77
C MET A 152 12.35 -3.86 -9.83
N ASN A 153 11.94 -3.89 -11.10
CA ASN A 153 12.85 -3.79 -12.24
C ASN A 153 13.09 -2.33 -12.69
N GLU A 154 12.31 -1.38 -12.16
CA GLU A 154 12.60 0.02 -12.37
C GLU A 154 13.89 0.37 -11.62
N PRO A 155 14.94 0.84 -12.33
CA PRO A 155 16.15 1.30 -11.65
C PRO A 155 15.77 2.39 -10.67
N VAL A 156 16.29 2.33 -9.45
CA VAL A 156 16.17 3.42 -8.49
C VAL A 156 16.96 4.59 -9.08
N GLU A 157 16.27 5.49 -9.80
CA GLU A 157 16.90 6.71 -10.24
C GLU A 157 17.19 7.58 -9.02
N GLU A 158 18.43 7.61 -8.61
CA GLU A 158 18.88 8.54 -7.59
C GLU A 158 18.77 9.97 -8.14
N ASN A 159 18.21 10.85 -7.34
CA ASN A 159 18.18 12.27 -7.66
C ASN A 159 19.50 12.88 -7.23
N PHE A 160 20.50 12.82 -8.13
CA PHE A 160 21.84 13.34 -7.88
C PHE A 160 21.90 14.86 -7.54
N ALA A 161 20.77 15.57 -7.66
CA ALA A 161 20.74 17.01 -7.37
C ALA A 161 20.61 17.32 -5.86
N ASP A 162 20.04 16.40 -5.07
CA ASP A 162 19.82 16.60 -3.62
C ASP A 162 20.13 15.36 -2.78
N GLY A 163 20.70 14.30 -3.38
CA GLY A 163 21.05 13.05 -2.69
C GLY A 163 19.85 12.22 -2.22
N LYS A 164 18.63 12.58 -2.62
CA LYS A 164 17.40 11.87 -2.25
C LYS A 164 16.89 11.00 -3.38
N LYS A 165 16.36 9.84 -3.07
CA LYS A 165 15.70 8.97 -4.05
C LYS A 165 14.52 9.68 -4.72
N LYS A 166 14.46 9.61 -6.04
CA LYS A 166 13.40 10.22 -6.85
C LYS A 166 12.05 9.58 -6.50
N GLY A 167 11.15 10.34 -5.91
CA GLY A 167 9.77 9.90 -5.73
C GLY A 167 9.08 9.69 -7.09
N LYS A 168 8.07 8.80 -7.15
CA LYS A 168 7.27 8.57 -8.36
C LYS A 168 6.84 9.90 -8.97
N SER A 169 7.31 10.21 -10.17
CA SER A 169 6.84 11.33 -10.97
C SER A 169 5.32 11.15 -11.18
N LYS A 170 4.52 12.10 -10.71
CA LYS A 170 3.07 12.13 -11.03
C LYS A 170 2.90 12.98 -12.29
N PRO A 171 2.74 12.35 -13.49
CA PRO A 171 2.58 13.10 -14.74
C PRO A 171 1.41 14.09 -14.62
N GLY A 172 1.63 15.33 -15.12
CA GLY A 172 0.59 16.36 -15.08
C GLY A 172 0.51 17.18 -13.77
N ARG A 173 1.29 16.88 -12.72
CA ARG A 173 1.27 17.60 -11.44
C ARG A 173 1.51 19.09 -11.61
N VAL A 174 2.47 19.47 -12.47
CA VAL A 174 2.76 20.89 -12.80
C VAL A 174 1.53 21.58 -13.38
N LYS A 175 0.86 20.94 -14.35
CA LYS A 175 -0.36 21.47 -14.98
C LYS A 175 -1.51 21.53 -14.01
N LYS A 176 -1.70 20.51 -13.17
CA LYS A 176 -2.75 20.49 -12.12
C LYS A 176 -2.57 21.60 -11.08
N ALA A 177 -1.32 21.95 -10.74
CA ALA A 177 -1.01 23.05 -9.84
C ALA A 177 -1.12 24.43 -10.53
N GLY A 178 -1.55 24.51 -11.77
CA GLY A 178 -1.63 25.73 -12.54
C GLY A 178 -0.25 26.39 -12.77
N ALA A 179 0.81 25.58 -12.80
CA ALA A 179 2.18 26.02 -13.06
C ALA A 179 2.63 25.60 -14.47
N SER A 180 3.75 26.18 -14.93
CA SER A 180 4.38 25.82 -16.20
C SER A 180 5.88 25.89 -16.05
N CYS A 181 6.61 24.92 -16.63
CA CYS A 181 8.07 24.93 -16.67
C CYS A 181 8.65 25.81 -17.80
N ASN A 182 7.80 26.54 -18.53
CA ASN A 182 8.27 27.47 -19.55
C ASN A 182 8.90 28.73 -18.93
N GLY A 183 10.03 29.17 -19.46
CA GLY A 183 10.78 30.33 -18.99
C GLY A 183 12.22 29.99 -18.54
N SER A 184 13.00 31.02 -18.24
CA SER A 184 14.37 30.88 -17.70
C SER A 184 14.35 30.41 -16.25
N VAL A 185 15.48 29.89 -15.76
CA VAL A 185 15.65 29.51 -14.33
C VAL A 185 15.32 30.68 -13.41
N THR A 186 15.78 31.88 -13.74
CA THR A 186 15.54 33.11 -12.98
C THR A 186 14.04 33.44 -12.95
N SER A 187 13.36 33.43 -14.10
CA SER A 187 11.92 33.69 -14.20
C SER A 187 11.10 32.67 -13.38
N LEU A 188 11.48 31.38 -13.42
CA LEU A 188 10.81 30.34 -12.65
C LEU A 188 11.01 30.50 -11.14
N ARG A 189 12.19 30.94 -10.69
CA ARG A 189 12.45 31.28 -9.28
C ARG A 189 11.65 32.50 -8.80
N THR A 190 11.53 33.52 -9.65
CA THR A 190 10.67 34.68 -9.34
C THR A 190 9.21 34.28 -9.20
N LYS A 191 8.69 33.44 -10.11
CA LYS A 191 7.33 32.89 -10.00
C LYS A 191 7.14 32.04 -8.75
N ALA A 192 8.14 31.24 -8.36
CA ALA A 192 8.10 30.46 -7.14
C ALA A 192 7.98 31.33 -5.87
N LYS A 193 8.59 32.51 -5.85
CA LYS A 193 8.45 33.49 -4.76
C LYS A 193 7.11 34.23 -4.79
N LYS A 194 6.53 34.45 -5.98
CA LYS A 194 5.27 35.18 -6.17
C LYS A 194 4.03 34.38 -5.77
N TYR A 195 4.05 33.05 -5.93
CA TYR A 195 2.92 32.17 -5.62
C TYR A 195 3.14 31.46 -4.28
N SER A 196 2.09 30.83 -3.73
CA SER A 196 2.12 30.03 -2.52
C SER A 196 1.66 28.58 -2.78
N GLY A 197 1.75 27.70 -1.78
CA GLY A 197 1.26 26.33 -1.83
C GLY A 197 1.91 25.47 -2.92
N GLU A 198 1.10 24.60 -3.52
CA GLU A 198 1.57 23.63 -4.51
C GLU A 198 2.10 24.27 -5.80
N LYS A 199 1.53 25.40 -6.20
CA LYS A 199 1.95 26.15 -7.37
C LYS A 199 3.40 26.67 -7.23
N ALA A 200 3.72 27.22 -6.06
CA ALA A 200 5.08 27.66 -5.73
C ALA A 200 6.09 26.51 -5.78
N LYS A 201 5.72 25.38 -5.16
CA LYS A 201 6.54 24.17 -5.16
C LYS A 201 6.84 23.68 -6.58
N MET A 202 5.85 23.72 -7.48
CA MET A 202 6.06 23.31 -8.87
C MET A 202 6.98 24.25 -9.64
N TYR A 203 6.92 25.56 -9.41
CA TYR A 203 7.87 26.50 -10.02
C TYR A 203 9.31 26.30 -9.50
N HIS A 204 9.51 26.02 -8.21
CA HIS A 204 10.80 25.63 -7.66
C HIS A 204 11.34 24.37 -8.33
N TRP A 205 10.49 23.34 -8.45
CA TRP A 205 10.86 22.09 -9.13
C TRP A 205 11.26 22.33 -10.58
N CYS A 206 10.48 23.12 -11.34
CA CYS A 206 10.83 23.48 -12.73
C CYS A 206 12.18 24.21 -12.84
N ALA A 207 12.47 25.12 -11.90
CA ALA A 207 13.73 25.87 -11.89
C ALA A 207 14.91 24.94 -11.61
N ASN A 208 14.80 24.02 -10.67
CA ASN A 208 15.84 23.06 -10.31
C ASN A 208 16.12 22.08 -11.46
N MET A 209 15.07 21.55 -12.11
CA MET A 209 15.19 20.70 -13.28
C MET A 209 15.99 21.37 -14.42
N LYS A 210 15.76 22.65 -14.65
CA LYS A 210 16.47 23.41 -15.71
C LYS A 210 17.91 23.75 -15.31
N SER A 211 18.16 24.06 -14.04
CA SER A 211 19.54 24.37 -13.58
C SER A 211 20.44 23.13 -13.58
N GLY A 212 19.89 21.94 -13.26
CA GLY A 212 20.65 20.68 -13.28
C GLY A 212 21.13 20.27 -14.70
N ARG A 213 20.36 20.58 -15.73
CA ARG A 213 20.72 20.26 -17.13
C ARG A 213 21.90 21.05 -17.72
N LYS A 214 22.31 22.15 -17.07
CA LYS A 214 23.44 22.98 -17.53
C LYS A 214 24.82 22.49 -17.03
N LYS A 215 24.89 21.45 -16.19
CA LYS A 215 26.16 20.94 -15.63
C LYS A 215 26.77 19.77 -16.40
N SER A 216 26.16 19.33 -17.50
CA SER A 216 26.71 18.29 -18.38
C SER A 216 27.11 18.88 -19.73
N LYS A 217 28.20 19.67 -19.74
CA LYS A 217 29.06 19.97 -20.88
C LYS A 217 30.49 19.94 -20.40
#